data_4a742d1b5ab0fdf87867ec8c1010fee0
#
_entry.id   4a742d1b5ab0fdf87867ec8c1010fee0
#
_cell.length_a   1.000
_cell.length_b   1.000
_cell.length_c   1.000
_cell.angle_alpha   90.00
_cell.angle_beta   90.00
_cell.angle_gamma   90.00
#
_symmetry.space_group_name_H-M   'P 1'
#
loop_
_entity.id
_entity.type
_entity.pdbx_description
1 polymer ?
#
loop_
_entity_poly.entity_id
_entity_poly.type
_entity_poly.pdbx_seq_one_letter_code
_entity_poly.pdbx_strand_id
1 'polypeptide(L)'
;MLFEGRRKPGEMSGRYRLFRRAMTLLCRLLFGYRVHGGDRVPSEGPLIVASNHSQYADPVLVCVAVPRRLQWMAKKQLFVFPFRKFFEFIGSFPVDREGGGRGAIRAALAFLAEGWALGIFPEGTHRGAGASREAKSGVVVLALRSGASVLPVHVGKLPGPLSRLRGQRLHIFVGEPVDLDQAMRGGAAYRAAADEIMHTIYALPERRAQESL
;
A
#
# COMPACT_ATOMS: atom_id res chain seq x y z
N MET A 1 -15.71 -17.66 -0.79
CA MET A 1 -16.25 -17.18 -2.07
C MET A 1 -17.20 -16.04 -1.77
N LEU A 2 -16.65 -14.81 -1.56
CA LEU A 2 -17.39 -13.61 -1.13
C LEU A 2 -16.77 -12.40 -1.82
N PHE A 3 -16.72 -12.42 -3.15
CA PHE A 3 -16.30 -11.26 -3.91
C PHE A 3 -17.53 -10.73 -4.64
N GLU A 4 -17.94 -9.56 -4.22
CA GLU A 4 -18.98 -8.74 -4.85
C GLU A 4 -18.76 -8.71 -6.37
N GLY A 5 -19.63 -9.40 -7.11
CA GLY A 5 -19.79 -9.52 -8.56
C GLY A 5 -18.57 -9.14 -9.42
N ARG A 6 -18.12 -10.05 -10.25
CA ARG A 6 -17.05 -9.98 -11.27
C ARG A 6 -16.79 -8.59 -11.83
N ARG A 7 -16.02 -7.78 -11.09
CA ARG A 7 -15.51 -6.51 -11.62
C ARG A 7 -14.17 -6.73 -12.26
N LYS A 8 -13.91 -6.03 -13.35
CA LYS A 8 -12.60 -6.05 -13.99
C LYS A 8 -11.54 -5.50 -13.05
N PRO A 9 -10.31 -6.05 -13.03
CA PRO A 9 -9.18 -5.50 -12.30
C PRO A 9 -9.01 -4.01 -12.63
N GLY A 10 -8.82 -3.19 -11.60
CA GLY A 10 -8.72 -1.72 -11.77
C GLY A 10 -10.07 -0.98 -11.75
N GLU A 11 -11.20 -1.63 -11.99
CA GLU A 11 -12.50 -0.97 -12.01
C GLU A 11 -12.98 -0.65 -10.59
N MET A 12 -13.15 0.64 -10.32
CA MET A 12 -13.69 1.13 -9.05
C MET A 12 -15.20 1.29 -9.15
N SER A 13 -15.96 0.72 -8.20
CA SER A 13 -17.40 0.99 -8.12
C SER A 13 -17.70 2.47 -7.93
N GLY A 14 -18.88 2.90 -8.34
CA GLY A 14 -19.37 4.26 -8.06
C GLY A 14 -19.31 4.60 -6.57
N ARG A 15 -19.70 3.66 -5.68
CA ARG A 15 -19.59 3.80 -4.22
C ARG A 15 -18.16 3.99 -3.74
N TYR A 16 -17.21 3.21 -4.27
CA TYR A 16 -15.80 3.33 -3.90
C TYR A 16 -15.19 4.64 -4.42
N ARG A 17 -15.54 5.07 -5.64
CA ARG A 17 -15.14 6.38 -6.18
C ARG A 17 -15.66 7.53 -5.32
N LEU A 18 -16.93 7.47 -4.91
CA LEU A 18 -17.51 8.47 -4.01
C LEU A 18 -16.80 8.50 -2.66
N PHE A 19 -16.60 7.33 -2.05
CA PHE A 19 -15.84 7.20 -0.80
C PHE A 19 -14.44 7.80 -0.92
N ARG A 20 -13.69 7.46 -1.98
CA ARG A 20 -12.35 7.99 -2.22
C ARG A 20 -12.36 9.52 -2.36
N ARG A 21 -13.33 10.08 -3.12
CA ARG A 21 -13.48 11.53 -3.26
C ARG A 21 -13.80 12.20 -1.93
N ALA A 22 -14.73 11.66 -1.17
CA ALA A 22 -15.10 12.18 0.15
C ALA A 22 -13.91 12.13 1.11
N MET A 23 -13.18 11.01 1.17
CA MET A 23 -11.97 10.88 1.98
C MET A 23 -10.87 11.83 1.53
N THR A 24 -10.67 12.03 0.21
CA THR A 24 -9.71 13.00 -0.32
C THR A 24 -10.06 14.42 0.16
N LEU A 25 -11.34 14.80 0.07
CA LEU A 25 -11.80 16.11 0.53
C LEU A 25 -11.60 16.25 2.05
N LEU A 26 -12.00 15.25 2.81
CA LEU A 26 -11.82 15.23 4.27
C LEU A 26 -10.34 15.36 4.66
N CYS A 27 -9.46 14.58 4.03
CA CYS A 27 -8.02 14.65 4.27
C CYS A 27 -7.43 16.01 3.87
N ARG A 28 -7.92 16.63 2.80
CA ARG A 28 -7.51 18.00 2.40
C ARG A 28 -7.91 19.03 3.43
N LEU A 29 -9.14 18.97 3.92
CA LEU A 29 -9.66 19.93 4.91
C LEU A 29 -8.96 19.77 6.26
N LEU A 30 -8.90 18.55 6.78
CA LEU A 30 -8.36 18.28 8.12
C LEU A 30 -6.83 18.33 8.18
N PHE A 31 -6.15 17.75 7.20
CA PHE A 31 -4.70 17.52 7.26
C PHE A 31 -3.91 18.28 6.18
N GLY A 32 -4.58 19.05 5.33
CA GLY A 32 -3.92 19.73 4.20
C GLY A 32 -3.27 18.75 3.22
N TYR A 33 -3.90 17.59 3.03
CA TYR A 33 -3.43 16.44 2.24
C TYR A 33 -2.93 16.82 0.84
N ARG A 34 -1.74 16.34 0.51
CA ARG A 34 -1.10 16.48 -0.81
C ARG A 34 -0.48 15.17 -1.25
N VAL A 35 -0.65 14.83 -2.52
CA VAL A 35 -0.01 13.68 -3.17
C VAL A 35 1.02 14.21 -4.16
N HIS A 36 2.20 13.63 -4.15
CA HIS A 36 3.29 13.89 -5.09
C HIS A 36 3.54 12.64 -5.92
N GLY A 37 3.63 12.74 -7.24
CA GLY A 37 3.85 11.61 -8.14
C GLY A 37 2.65 10.68 -8.32
N GLY A 38 1.42 11.15 -8.07
CA GLY A 38 0.21 10.33 -8.26
C GLY A 38 -0.05 9.90 -9.71
N ASP A 39 0.54 10.59 -10.67
CA ASP A 39 0.57 10.31 -12.11
C ASP A 39 1.44 9.11 -12.47
N ARG A 40 2.36 8.70 -11.61
CA ARG A 40 3.26 7.56 -11.78
C ARG A 40 2.58 6.20 -11.55
N VAL A 41 1.34 6.21 -11.06
CA VAL A 41 0.61 4.96 -10.79
C VAL A 41 0.14 4.32 -12.10
N PRO A 42 0.61 3.10 -12.46
CA PRO A 42 0.11 2.40 -13.64
C PRO A 42 -1.40 2.20 -13.59
N SER A 43 -2.10 2.54 -14.67
CA SER A 43 -3.57 2.46 -14.72
C SER A 43 -4.09 1.03 -14.73
N GLU A 44 -3.31 0.10 -15.28
CA GLU A 44 -3.69 -1.31 -15.52
C GLU A 44 -2.55 -2.26 -15.15
N GLY A 45 -2.84 -3.55 -15.22
CA GLY A 45 -1.89 -4.63 -14.96
C GLY A 45 -1.65 -4.90 -13.47
N PRO A 46 -0.96 -6.01 -13.17
CA PRO A 46 -0.62 -6.39 -11.81
C PRO A 46 0.35 -5.36 -11.20
N LEU A 47 0.07 -4.91 -9.99
CA LEU A 47 0.87 -3.90 -9.31
C LEU A 47 0.96 -4.22 -7.82
N ILE A 48 2.14 -4.08 -7.24
CA ILE A 48 2.34 -4.16 -5.79
C ILE A 48 2.63 -2.76 -5.26
N VAL A 49 1.71 -2.18 -4.52
CA VAL A 49 1.90 -0.90 -3.84
C VAL A 49 2.53 -1.16 -2.47
N ALA A 50 3.82 -0.89 -2.36
CA ALA A 50 4.60 -1.07 -1.15
C ALA A 50 4.70 0.25 -0.38
N SER A 51 4.27 0.28 0.89
CA SER A 51 4.28 1.50 1.69
C SER A 51 4.84 1.26 3.09
N ASN A 52 5.37 2.33 3.72
CA ASN A 52 5.65 2.34 5.16
C ASN A 52 4.35 2.23 5.96
N HIS A 53 4.45 1.72 7.21
CA HIS A 53 3.28 1.51 8.08
C HIS A 53 3.53 2.03 9.50
N SER A 54 3.32 3.31 9.69
CA SER A 54 3.55 4.00 10.96
C SER A 54 2.27 4.34 11.73
N GLN A 55 1.13 4.32 11.07
CA GLN A 55 -0.16 4.77 11.61
C GLN A 55 -1.30 3.83 11.17
N TYR A 56 -2.34 3.70 11.99
CA TYR A 56 -3.54 2.89 11.67
C TYR A 56 -4.30 3.40 10.43
N ALA A 57 -4.17 4.69 10.10
CA ALA A 57 -4.82 5.30 8.95
C ALA A 57 -4.13 5.01 7.61
N ASP A 58 -2.88 4.52 7.61
CA ASP A 58 -2.07 4.36 6.40
C ASP A 58 -2.77 3.57 5.28
N PRO A 59 -3.47 2.45 5.52
CA PRO A 59 -4.17 1.74 4.45
C PRO A 59 -5.21 2.62 3.74
N VAL A 60 -5.95 3.44 4.50
CA VAL A 60 -6.94 4.37 3.93
C VAL A 60 -6.25 5.50 3.18
N LEU A 61 -5.16 6.04 3.73
CA LEU A 61 -4.39 7.12 3.11
C LEU A 61 -3.77 6.68 1.78
N VAL A 62 -3.24 5.46 1.71
CA VAL A 62 -2.75 4.88 0.45
C VAL A 62 -3.89 4.64 -0.54
N CYS A 63 -5.08 4.13 -0.11
CA CYS A 63 -6.24 4.00 -0.98
C CYS A 63 -6.72 5.34 -1.56
N VAL A 64 -6.57 6.43 -0.81
CA VAL A 64 -6.91 7.78 -1.28
C VAL A 64 -5.87 8.31 -2.27
N ALA A 65 -4.58 8.04 -2.03
CA ALA A 65 -3.48 8.49 -2.88
C ALA A 65 -3.42 7.76 -4.22
N VAL A 66 -3.63 6.45 -4.20
CA VAL A 66 -3.53 5.60 -5.40
C VAL A 66 -4.87 5.57 -6.15
N PRO A 67 -4.94 5.99 -7.45
CA PRO A 67 -6.18 6.04 -8.21
C PRO A 67 -6.64 4.67 -8.73
N ARG A 68 -6.32 3.60 -8.01
CA ARG A 68 -6.74 2.22 -8.29
C ARG A 68 -7.34 1.58 -7.05
N ARG A 69 -8.20 0.58 -7.22
CA ARG A 69 -8.68 -0.22 -6.10
C ARG A 69 -7.59 -1.19 -5.68
N LEU A 70 -7.17 -1.08 -4.43
CA LEU A 70 -6.17 -1.95 -3.83
C LEU A 70 -6.81 -3.13 -3.13
N GLN A 71 -6.15 -4.29 -3.18
CA GLN A 71 -6.44 -5.45 -2.35
C GLN A 71 -5.44 -5.49 -1.19
N TRP A 72 -5.92 -5.69 0.04
CA TRP A 72 -5.10 -5.65 1.24
C TRP A 72 -5.14 -6.96 2.00
N MET A 73 -3.99 -7.47 2.40
CA MET A 73 -3.90 -8.60 3.31
C MET A 73 -4.09 -8.14 4.76
N ALA A 74 -5.22 -8.45 5.36
CA ALA A 74 -5.51 -8.08 6.74
C ALA A 74 -5.68 -9.31 7.64
N LYS A 75 -5.36 -9.18 8.94
CA LYS A 75 -5.51 -10.26 9.92
C LYS A 75 -6.97 -10.70 9.98
N LYS A 76 -7.24 -12.02 9.97
CA LYS A 76 -8.59 -12.61 10.06
C LYS A 76 -9.39 -12.06 11.25
N GLN A 77 -8.72 -11.78 12.37
CA GLN A 77 -9.33 -11.25 13.58
C GLN A 77 -9.95 -9.85 13.41
N LEU A 78 -9.58 -9.10 12.36
CA LEU A 78 -10.17 -7.78 12.06
C LEU A 78 -11.54 -7.89 11.38
N PHE A 79 -11.89 -9.08 10.84
CA PHE A 79 -13.16 -9.30 10.12
C PHE A 79 -14.28 -9.72 11.06
N VAL A 80 -14.44 -9.00 12.18
CA VAL A 80 -15.54 -9.16 13.14
C VAL A 80 -16.56 -8.04 12.98
N PHE A 81 -17.80 -8.30 13.44
CA PHE A 81 -18.85 -7.26 13.47
C PHE A 81 -18.44 -6.13 14.45
N PRO A 82 -18.63 -4.83 14.09
CA PRO A 82 -19.24 -4.30 12.86
C PRO A 82 -18.24 -4.03 11.71
N PHE A 83 -16.93 -4.27 11.91
CA PHE A 83 -15.84 -3.80 11.05
C PHE A 83 -15.68 -4.61 9.76
N ARG A 84 -16.18 -5.84 9.71
CA ARG A 84 -16.04 -6.74 8.56
C ARG A 84 -16.40 -6.07 7.22
N LYS A 85 -17.59 -5.46 7.14
CA LYS A 85 -18.07 -4.80 5.90
C LYS A 85 -17.18 -3.63 5.47
N PHE A 86 -16.61 -2.92 6.42
CA PHE A 86 -15.68 -1.83 6.14
C PHE A 86 -14.37 -2.36 5.53
N PHE A 87 -13.78 -3.40 6.13
CA PHE A 87 -12.55 -4.01 5.59
C PHE A 87 -12.77 -4.60 4.20
N GLU A 88 -13.87 -5.31 3.97
CA GLU A 88 -14.24 -5.83 2.64
C GLU A 88 -14.45 -4.68 1.64
N PHE A 89 -15.08 -3.59 2.05
CA PHE A 89 -15.32 -2.42 1.20
C PHE A 89 -14.04 -1.73 0.75
N ILE A 90 -13.03 -1.59 1.63
CA ILE A 90 -11.72 -1.01 1.26
C ILE A 90 -10.81 -2.00 0.51
N GLY A 91 -11.29 -3.21 0.22
CA GLY A 91 -10.56 -4.24 -0.53
C GLY A 91 -9.71 -5.15 0.34
N SER A 92 -9.93 -5.18 1.66
CA SER A 92 -9.19 -6.09 2.52
C SER A 92 -9.76 -7.51 2.46
N PHE A 93 -8.87 -8.50 2.43
CA PHE A 93 -9.23 -9.90 2.53
C PHE A 93 -8.53 -10.56 3.73
N PRO A 94 -9.22 -11.49 4.41
CA PRO A 94 -8.67 -12.12 5.60
C PRO A 94 -7.54 -13.08 5.25
N VAL A 95 -6.42 -12.96 5.98
CA VAL A 95 -5.32 -13.92 5.90
C VAL A 95 -5.01 -14.47 7.28
N ASP A 96 -4.76 -15.77 7.33
CA ASP A 96 -4.22 -16.44 8.50
C ASP A 96 -2.69 -16.31 8.46
N ARG A 97 -2.13 -15.66 9.48
CA ARG A 97 -0.68 -15.45 9.59
C ARG A 97 -0.01 -16.53 10.45
N GLU A 98 -0.78 -17.30 11.20
CA GLU A 98 -0.28 -18.33 12.11
C GLU A 98 0.17 -19.60 11.34
N GLY A 99 -0.40 -19.85 10.16
CA GLY A 99 -0.03 -20.96 9.26
C GLY A 99 1.19 -20.71 8.37
N GLY A 100 2.17 -19.87 8.77
CA GLY A 100 3.40 -19.62 8.01
C GLY A 100 3.25 -18.74 6.76
N GLY A 101 2.11 -18.06 6.58
CA GLY A 101 1.89 -17.07 5.52
C GLY A 101 1.71 -17.62 4.10
N ARG A 102 1.81 -18.94 3.88
CA ARG A 102 1.67 -19.55 2.52
C ARG A 102 0.29 -19.31 1.92
N GLY A 103 -0.76 -19.35 2.73
CA GLY A 103 -2.13 -19.04 2.29
C GLY A 103 -2.28 -17.58 1.85
N ALA A 104 -1.66 -16.66 2.58
CA ALA A 104 -1.63 -15.24 2.26
C ALA A 104 -0.93 -14.96 0.92
N ILE A 105 0.24 -15.57 0.71
CA ILE A 105 0.99 -15.46 -0.55
C ILE A 105 0.17 -16.03 -1.73
N ARG A 106 -0.46 -17.20 -1.55
CA ARG A 106 -1.30 -17.80 -2.60
C ARG A 106 -2.48 -16.89 -2.98
N ALA A 107 -3.18 -16.35 -1.99
CA ALA A 107 -4.30 -15.44 -2.24
C ALA A 107 -3.85 -14.14 -2.93
N ALA A 108 -2.72 -13.57 -2.51
CA ALA A 108 -2.14 -12.38 -3.12
C ALA A 108 -1.75 -12.63 -4.59
N LEU A 109 -1.11 -13.77 -4.88
CA LEU A 109 -0.76 -14.15 -6.25
C LEU A 109 -1.99 -14.35 -7.14
N ALA A 110 -3.10 -14.89 -6.61
CA ALA A 110 -4.35 -15.00 -7.35
C ALA A 110 -4.90 -13.63 -7.77
N PHE A 111 -4.89 -12.62 -6.86
CA PHE A 111 -5.27 -11.26 -7.22
C PHE A 111 -4.35 -10.63 -8.26
N LEU A 112 -3.04 -10.80 -8.10
CA LEU A 112 -2.07 -10.27 -9.06
C LEU A 112 -2.22 -10.93 -10.44
N ALA A 113 -2.46 -12.24 -10.51
CA ALA A 113 -2.72 -12.96 -11.77
C ALA A 113 -3.97 -12.46 -12.50
N GLU A 114 -4.97 -11.97 -11.77
CA GLU A 114 -6.15 -11.31 -12.34
C GLU A 114 -5.88 -9.83 -12.74
N GLY A 115 -4.68 -9.29 -12.49
CA GLY A 115 -4.32 -7.90 -12.82
C GLY A 115 -4.72 -6.87 -11.75
N TRP A 116 -5.06 -7.30 -10.52
CA TRP A 116 -5.35 -6.39 -9.42
C TRP A 116 -4.09 -5.68 -8.90
N ALA A 117 -4.29 -4.51 -8.29
CA ALA A 117 -3.27 -3.88 -7.47
C ALA A 117 -3.36 -4.38 -6.03
N LEU A 118 -2.23 -4.80 -5.46
CA LEU A 118 -2.09 -5.31 -4.10
C LEU A 118 -1.37 -4.28 -3.23
N GLY A 119 -1.98 -3.88 -2.12
CA GLY A 119 -1.31 -3.07 -1.10
C GLY A 119 -0.58 -3.95 -0.11
N ILE A 120 0.67 -3.63 0.18
CA ILE A 120 1.50 -4.35 1.15
C ILE A 120 2.32 -3.38 2.00
N PHE A 121 2.46 -3.72 3.26
CA PHE A 121 3.41 -3.07 4.17
C PHE A 121 4.59 -4.04 4.39
N PRO A 122 5.77 -3.80 3.77
CA PRO A 122 6.88 -4.73 3.87
C PRO A 122 7.37 -4.94 5.31
N GLU A 123 7.14 -4.00 6.20
CA GLU A 123 7.42 -4.10 7.65
C GLU A 123 6.56 -5.20 8.34
N GLY A 124 5.47 -5.59 7.72
CA GLY A 124 4.61 -6.72 8.09
C GLY A 124 3.57 -6.44 9.16
N THR A 125 3.81 -5.59 10.13
CA THR A 125 2.86 -5.19 11.18
C THR A 125 3.06 -3.73 11.51
N HIS A 126 1.97 -3.04 11.87
CA HIS A 126 2.05 -1.70 12.44
C HIS A 126 2.97 -1.73 13.66
N ARG A 127 4.02 -0.96 13.64
CA ARG A 127 4.97 -0.81 14.76
C ARG A 127 5.06 0.66 15.11
N GLY A 128 4.95 0.97 16.39
CA GLY A 128 5.17 2.32 16.91
C GLY A 128 6.58 2.82 16.59
N ALA A 129 6.79 4.13 16.77
CA ALA A 129 8.08 4.76 16.56
C ALA A 129 9.19 4.01 17.32
N GLY A 130 10.24 3.59 16.63
CA GLY A 130 11.41 2.89 17.20
C GLY A 130 11.54 1.39 16.89
N ALA A 131 10.60 0.79 16.16
CA ALA A 131 10.74 -0.60 15.73
C ALA A 131 11.70 -0.75 14.53
N SER A 132 12.35 -1.92 14.42
CA SER A 132 13.22 -2.26 13.30
C SER A 132 12.52 -2.04 11.94
N ARG A 133 13.22 -1.37 11.03
CA ARG A 133 12.78 -1.14 9.64
C ARG A 133 13.05 -2.35 8.73
N GLU A 134 13.34 -3.51 9.30
CA GLU A 134 13.61 -4.72 8.53
C GLU A 134 12.42 -5.08 7.64
N ALA A 135 12.68 -5.18 6.36
CA ALA A 135 11.71 -5.55 5.36
C ALA A 135 11.52 -7.07 5.32
N LYS A 136 10.27 -7.50 5.24
CA LYS A 136 9.96 -8.90 4.95
C LYS A 136 10.08 -9.16 3.45
N SER A 137 10.79 -10.21 3.07
CA SER A 137 10.98 -10.62 1.68
C SER A 137 9.70 -11.01 0.92
N GLY A 138 8.55 -11.01 1.60
CA GLY A 138 7.27 -11.33 0.98
C GLY A 138 6.91 -10.45 -0.22
N VAL A 139 7.25 -9.16 -0.19
CA VAL A 139 7.05 -8.24 -1.32
C VAL A 139 7.83 -8.69 -2.55
N VAL A 140 9.09 -9.09 -2.36
CA VAL A 140 9.98 -9.59 -3.43
C VAL A 140 9.47 -10.92 -4.00
N VAL A 141 9.09 -11.86 -3.11
CA VAL A 141 8.50 -13.15 -3.54
C VAL A 141 7.25 -12.96 -4.38
N LEU A 142 6.38 -12.02 -4.00
CA LEU A 142 5.17 -11.71 -4.76
C LEU A 142 5.50 -11.09 -6.12
N ALA A 143 6.40 -10.10 -6.17
CA ALA A 143 6.82 -9.45 -7.41
C ALA A 143 7.45 -10.45 -8.39
N LEU A 144 8.42 -11.25 -7.93
CA LEU A 144 9.09 -12.25 -8.78
C LEU A 144 8.15 -13.34 -9.30
N ARG A 145 7.17 -13.78 -8.49
CA ARG A 145 6.23 -14.84 -8.90
C ARG A 145 5.11 -14.35 -9.79
N SER A 146 4.73 -13.08 -9.69
CA SER A 146 3.62 -12.51 -10.47
C SER A 146 4.07 -11.69 -11.66
N GLY A 147 5.36 -11.29 -11.74
CA GLY A 147 5.85 -10.30 -12.70
C GLY A 147 5.30 -8.89 -12.46
N ALA A 148 4.73 -8.64 -11.27
CA ALA A 148 4.16 -7.33 -10.94
C ALA A 148 5.28 -6.35 -10.57
N SER A 149 5.20 -5.12 -11.11
CA SER A 149 6.04 -4.00 -10.68
C SER A 149 5.74 -3.62 -9.23
N VAL A 150 6.73 -3.15 -8.50
CA VAL A 150 6.61 -2.63 -7.14
C VAL A 150 6.57 -1.11 -7.19
N LEU A 151 5.48 -0.52 -6.73
CA LEU A 151 5.30 0.93 -6.61
C LEU A 151 5.61 1.36 -5.17
N PRO A 152 6.72 2.06 -4.91
CA PRO A 152 7.04 2.56 -3.59
C PRO A 152 6.18 3.77 -3.25
N VAL A 153 5.58 3.78 -2.06
CA VAL A 153 4.75 4.88 -1.56
C VAL A 153 5.17 5.23 -0.14
N HIS A 154 5.47 6.50 0.10
CA HIS A 154 5.74 7.02 1.44
C HIS A 154 4.53 7.80 1.97
N VAL A 155 3.99 7.36 3.09
CA VAL A 155 2.95 8.08 3.83
C VAL A 155 3.60 8.88 4.95
N GLY A 156 3.49 10.20 4.87
CA GLY A 156 3.96 11.11 5.90
C GLY A 156 3.12 11.02 7.18
N LYS A 157 3.63 11.59 8.25
CA LYS A 157 2.93 11.63 9.53
C LYS A 157 1.71 12.55 9.47
N LEU A 158 0.59 12.09 10.03
CA LEU A 158 -0.60 12.92 10.22
C LEU A 158 -0.27 14.09 11.15
N PRO A 159 -0.49 15.34 10.71
CA PRO A 159 -0.30 16.49 11.58
C PRO A 159 -1.38 16.52 12.65
N GLY A 160 -0.98 16.72 13.90
CA GLY A 160 -1.91 17.01 14.99
C GLY A 160 -2.55 18.40 14.80
N PRO A 161 -3.63 18.72 15.55
CA PRO A 161 -4.36 19.99 15.39
C PRO A 161 -3.44 21.23 15.48
N LEU A 162 -2.56 21.27 16.48
CA LEU A 162 -1.63 22.39 16.67
C LEU A 162 -0.58 22.47 15.55
N SER A 163 -0.06 21.33 15.11
CA SER A 163 0.88 21.28 13.98
C SER A 163 0.20 21.72 12.67
N ARG A 164 -1.07 21.38 12.49
CA ARG A 164 -1.86 21.80 11.34
C ARG A 164 -2.08 23.31 11.32
N LEU A 165 -2.37 23.92 12.46
CA LEU A 165 -2.47 25.39 12.60
C LEU A 165 -1.14 26.09 12.28
N ARG A 166 0.00 25.46 12.58
CA ARG A 166 1.35 25.93 12.20
C ARG A 166 1.71 25.66 10.74
N GLY A 167 0.77 25.27 9.89
CA GLY A 167 0.96 25.05 8.47
C GLY A 167 1.48 23.68 8.07
N GLN A 168 1.70 22.73 9.00
CA GLN A 168 2.10 21.38 8.65
C GLN A 168 0.99 20.67 7.87
N ARG A 169 1.37 19.86 6.90
CA ARG A 169 0.47 19.17 5.98
C ARG A 169 0.81 17.69 5.92
N LEU A 170 -0.20 16.88 5.59
CA LEU A 170 0.02 15.47 5.24
C LEU A 170 0.52 15.38 3.80
N HIS A 171 1.71 14.86 3.63
CA HIS A 171 2.28 14.57 2.32
C HIS A 171 2.34 13.08 2.08
N ILE A 172 1.94 12.65 0.89
CA ILE A 172 2.14 11.28 0.41
C ILE A 172 2.97 11.36 -0.87
N PHE A 173 4.02 10.56 -0.94
CA PHE A 173 4.94 10.53 -2.06
C PHE A 173 4.81 9.17 -2.76
N VAL A 174 4.58 9.20 -4.05
CA VAL A 174 4.51 8.03 -4.93
C VAL A 174 5.76 8.06 -5.80
N GLY A 175 6.54 6.99 -5.74
CA GLY A 175 7.76 6.83 -6.54
C GLY A 175 7.48 6.25 -7.92
N GLU A 176 8.54 5.98 -8.67
CA GLU A 176 8.44 5.25 -9.93
C GLU A 176 8.23 3.76 -9.66
N PRO A 177 7.43 3.06 -10.48
CA PRO A 177 7.35 1.61 -10.43
C PRO A 177 8.71 0.98 -10.70
N VAL A 178 9.06 -0.03 -9.92
CA VAL A 178 10.32 -0.77 -10.02
C VAL A 178 10.03 -2.22 -10.39
N ASP A 179 10.65 -2.69 -11.46
CA ASP A 179 10.62 -4.09 -11.85
C ASP A 179 11.81 -4.81 -11.21
N LEU A 180 11.57 -5.96 -10.61
CA LEU A 180 12.63 -6.77 -10.02
C LEU A 180 13.26 -7.70 -11.07
N ASP A 181 14.59 -7.89 -10.97
CA ASP A 181 15.29 -8.83 -11.82
C ASP A 181 14.76 -10.26 -11.62
N GLN A 182 14.13 -10.79 -12.66
CA GLN A 182 13.54 -12.13 -12.65
C GLN A 182 14.59 -13.25 -12.50
N ALA A 183 15.88 -12.94 -12.69
CA ALA A 183 16.97 -13.87 -12.45
C ALA A 183 17.40 -13.96 -10.97
N MET A 184 16.92 -13.05 -10.11
CA MET A 184 17.24 -13.02 -8.69
C MET A 184 16.87 -14.35 -8.00
N ARG A 185 17.80 -14.90 -7.22
CA ARG A 185 17.63 -16.17 -6.48
C ARG A 185 18.27 -16.07 -5.10
N GLY A 186 17.65 -16.80 -4.16
CA GLY A 186 18.20 -16.97 -2.81
C GLY A 186 17.68 -15.96 -1.77
N GLY A 187 17.57 -16.43 -0.54
CA GLY A 187 16.97 -15.65 0.54
C GLY A 187 17.75 -14.37 0.91
N ALA A 188 19.08 -14.37 0.72
CA ALA A 188 19.91 -13.18 0.96
C ALA A 188 19.62 -12.09 -0.07
N ALA A 189 19.53 -12.44 -1.38
CA ALA A 189 19.16 -11.50 -2.42
C ALA A 189 17.73 -10.94 -2.23
N TYR A 190 16.79 -11.78 -1.80
CA TYR A 190 15.41 -11.35 -1.52
C TYR A 190 15.33 -10.37 -0.35
N ARG A 191 16.14 -10.57 0.70
CA ARG A 191 16.23 -9.62 1.82
C ARG A 191 16.82 -8.29 1.35
N ALA A 192 17.95 -8.32 0.64
CA ALA A 192 18.61 -7.12 0.12
C ALA A 192 17.64 -6.30 -0.76
N ALA A 193 16.92 -6.95 -1.68
CA ALA A 193 15.92 -6.26 -2.52
C ALA A 193 14.74 -5.70 -1.70
N ALA A 194 14.30 -6.39 -0.66
CA ALA A 194 13.26 -5.87 0.22
C ALA A 194 13.74 -4.65 1.02
N ASP A 195 14.97 -4.67 1.50
CA ASP A 195 15.59 -3.54 2.21
C ASP A 195 15.79 -2.34 1.28
N GLU A 196 16.16 -2.57 0.00
CA GLU A 196 16.27 -1.52 -1.02
C GLU A 196 14.89 -0.88 -1.32
N ILE A 197 13.82 -1.69 -1.43
CA ILE A 197 12.45 -1.16 -1.57
C ILE A 197 12.11 -0.27 -0.37
N MET A 198 12.42 -0.69 0.85
CA MET A 198 12.18 0.12 2.04
C MET A 198 13.02 1.39 2.06
N HIS A 199 14.30 1.30 1.71
CA HIS A 199 15.17 2.47 1.57
C HIS A 199 14.58 3.46 0.56
N THR A 200 14.15 2.98 -0.59
CA THR A 200 13.49 3.81 -1.62
C THR A 200 12.23 4.49 -1.07
N ILE A 201 11.35 3.76 -0.36
CA ILE A 201 10.14 4.34 0.26
C ILE A 201 10.50 5.50 1.19
N TYR A 202 11.50 5.32 2.06
CA TYR A 202 11.88 6.36 3.02
C TYR A 202 12.66 7.52 2.41
N ALA A 203 13.32 7.33 1.26
CA ALA A 203 14.05 8.37 0.54
C ALA A 203 13.14 9.28 -0.34
N LEU A 204 11.88 8.87 -0.62
CA LEU A 204 10.97 9.63 -1.49
C LEU A 204 10.76 11.09 -1.09
N PRO A 205 10.59 11.44 0.20
CA PRO A 205 10.43 12.84 0.61
C PRO A 205 11.65 13.70 0.27
N GLU A 206 12.86 13.17 0.46
CA GLU A 206 14.12 13.90 0.24
C GLU A 206 14.39 14.10 -1.25
N ARG A 207 14.18 13.07 -2.08
CA ARG A 207 14.31 13.15 -3.54
C ARG A 207 13.40 14.22 -4.12
N ARG A 208 12.17 14.32 -3.64
CA ARG A 208 11.22 15.34 -4.10
C ARG A 208 11.61 16.76 -3.71
N ALA A 209 12.22 16.94 -2.54
CA ALA A 209 12.75 18.24 -2.13
C ALA A 209 13.86 18.71 -3.08
N GLN A 210 14.72 17.80 -3.55
CA GLN A 210 15.80 18.08 -4.51
C GLN A 210 15.28 18.42 -5.92
N GLU A 211 14.21 17.74 -6.39
CA GLU A 211 13.58 18.02 -7.70
C GLU A 211 12.85 19.38 -7.75
N SER A 212 12.63 20.02 -6.61
CA SER A 212 11.88 21.28 -6.49
C SER A 212 12.78 22.49 -6.35
N LEU A 213 14.12 22.31 -6.33
CA LEU A 213 15.16 23.33 -6.32
C LEU A 213 15.69 23.59 -7.73
#